data_309268b10be6292f71da5537e8517098
#
_entry.id   309268b10be6292f71da5537e8517098
#
_cell.length_a   1.000
_cell.length_b   1.000
_cell.length_c   1.000
_cell.angle_alpha   90.00
_cell.angle_beta   90.00
_cell.angle_gamma   90.00
#
_symmetry.space_group_name_H-M   'P 1'
#
loop_
_entity.id
_entity.type
_entity.pdbx_description
1 polymer ?
#
loop_
_entity_poly.entity_id
_entity_poly.type
_entity_poly.pdbx_seq_one_letter_code
_entity_poly.pdbx_strand_id
1 'polypeptide(L)'
;MAVSKMQLINIIGPIDEFDIVARKIVQMDCFHPEDTKNVIVGSRRLVPYKDENPYRAVLKDISDFSARSGKTFFCSDKPLSEEDQQITEKVKKCCLDLKECDEKIKQIQNDISDTKQILEQAEFFLNNQIDLKDICNFKFVKYRFGSIPKSAYMNLDKMDQGDSLFIYIPTKIENKRVWGMYFASESEIEYVDTLLASVGFERLYVSDKIRNASKNLPDELQAEIEKKTEMLQQACEQRQQMIDSCSDYFAMAYTTISLYSAAADLKKTSAHSATMFYMSGWVEKKRSGEFCKQIEQFANVKCSEENPAYTKATVPTKMKNFALFRPFEMFVNMYGCPRYGEFDPTPLVAITYSVFFGIMLGDLGQGLVVALLGAILGLGMKKDLGKILFCCGISSAIFGTIFDSVFGYEGVLKRLSNGA
;
A
#
# COMPACT_ATOMS: atom_id res chain seq x y z
N MET A 1 19.46 -33.30 10.88
CA MET A 1 19.16 -32.08 11.65
C MET A 1 18.51 -31.05 10.69
N ALA A 2 17.33 -30.63 11.00
CA ALA A 2 16.55 -29.71 10.17
C ALA A 2 16.98 -28.23 10.28
N VAL A 3 18.00 -27.93 11.09
CA VAL A 3 18.58 -26.59 11.30
C VAL A 3 19.95 -26.50 10.65
N SER A 4 20.19 -25.44 9.86
CA SER A 4 21.49 -25.17 9.25
C SER A 4 22.53 -24.83 10.33
N LYS A 5 23.74 -25.40 10.23
CA LYS A 5 24.84 -24.97 11.11
C LYS A 5 25.29 -23.58 10.68
N MET A 6 25.31 -22.65 11.65
CA MET A 6 25.75 -21.27 11.46
C MET A 6 27.19 -21.09 11.92
N GLN A 7 27.94 -20.22 11.28
CA GLN A 7 29.31 -19.82 11.60
C GLN A 7 29.33 -18.32 11.80
N LEU A 8 29.94 -17.86 12.91
CA LEU A 8 30.17 -16.44 13.11
C LEU A 8 31.36 -15.99 12.28
N ILE A 9 31.19 -14.91 11.53
CA ILE A 9 32.22 -14.31 10.71
C ILE A 9 32.45 -12.88 11.19
N ASN A 10 33.69 -12.54 11.46
CA ASN A 10 34.11 -11.19 11.78
C ASN A 10 34.89 -10.64 10.59
N ILE A 11 34.50 -9.45 10.12
CA ILE A 11 35.07 -8.76 8.98
C ILE A 11 35.73 -7.48 9.48
N ILE A 12 36.97 -7.28 9.11
CA ILE A 12 37.76 -6.11 9.51
C ILE A 12 38.40 -5.52 8.24
N GLY A 13 38.25 -4.23 8.04
CA GLY A 13 38.82 -3.55 6.88
C GLY A 13 38.95 -2.05 7.07
N PRO A 14 39.60 -1.32 6.13
CA PRO A 14 39.65 0.13 6.14
C PRO A 14 38.27 0.76 6.04
N ILE A 15 38.04 1.90 6.71
CA ILE A 15 36.73 2.58 6.73
C ILE A 15 36.26 2.91 5.30
N ASP A 16 37.17 3.32 4.43
CA ASP A 16 36.89 3.71 3.04
C ASP A 16 36.31 2.56 2.20
N GLU A 17 36.63 1.32 2.55
CA GLU A 17 36.13 0.14 1.84
C GLU A 17 34.75 -0.35 2.36
N PHE A 18 34.25 0.23 3.46
CA PHE A 18 33.02 -0.23 4.10
C PHE A 18 31.85 -0.34 3.15
N ASP A 19 31.56 0.74 2.41
CA ASP A 19 30.35 0.83 1.57
C ASP A 19 30.39 -0.19 0.41
N ILE A 20 31.59 -0.43 -0.16
CA ILE A 20 31.78 -1.41 -1.24
C ILE A 20 31.60 -2.83 -0.70
N VAL A 21 32.20 -3.13 0.44
CA VAL A 21 32.11 -4.42 1.12
C VAL A 21 30.66 -4.69 1.55
N ALA A 22 30.00 -3.72 2.15
CA ALA A 22 28.60 -3.82 2.59
C ALA A 22 27.65 -4.10 1.41
N ARG A 23 27.81 -3.41 0.29
CA ARG A 23 27.05 -3.67 -0.94
C ARG A 23 27.24 -5.10 -1.44
N LYS A 24 28.48 -5.59 -1.44
CA LYS A 24 28.79 -6.96 -1.84
C LYS A 24 28.14 -7.98 -0.91
N ILE A 25 28.19 -7.77 0.40
CA ILE A 25 27.56 -8.62 1.41
C ILE A 25 26.05 -8.73 1.19
N VAL A 26 25.37 -7.60 0.95
CA VAL A 26 23.94 -7.57 0.67
C VAL A 26 23.61 -8.33 -0.62
N GLN A 27 24.41 -8.18 -1.67
CA GLN A 27 24.22 -8.92 -2.93
C GLN A 27 24.34 -10.46 -2.76
N MET A 28 25.16 -10.92 -1.81
CA MET A 28 25.34 -12.34 -1.55
C MET A 28 24.15 -12.99 -0.82
N ASP A 29 23.29 -12.22 -0.19
CA ASP A 29 22.06 -12.65 0.52
C ASP A 29 22.26 -13.87 1.44
N CYS A 30 23.40 -13.92 2.12
CA CYS A 30 23.73 -15.05 3.00
C CYS A 30 24.28 -14.63 4.37
N PHE A 31 24.41 -13.34 4.60
CA PHE A 31 24.96 -12.76 5.82
C PHE A 31 23.85 -12.20 6.72
N HIS A 32 23.77 -12.67 7.95
CA HIS A 32 22.87 -12.16 8.97
C HIS A 32 23.67 -11.30 9.95
N PRO A 33 23.54 -9.98 9.93
CA PRO A 33 24.33 -9.08 10.77
C PRO A 33 24.02 -9.31 12.24
N GLU A 34 25.07 -9.28 13.08
CA GLU A 34 24.99 -9.31 14.53
C GLU A 34 25.53 -7.98 15.08
N ASP A 35 24.94 -7.48 16.19
CA ASP A 35 25.47 -6.25 16.80
C ASP A 35 26.90 -6.53 17.31
N THR A 36 27.84 -5.79 16.75
CA THR A 36 29.27 -5.94 17.09
C THR A 36 29.52 -5.75 18.59
N LYS A 37 28.67 -5.03 19.31
CA LYS A 37 28.76 -4.88 20.76
C LYS A 37 28.55 -6.20 21.51
N ASN A 38 27.75 -7.13 20.96
CA ASN A 38 27.48 -8.45 21.55
C ASN A 38 28.65 -9.40 21.32
N VAL A 39 29.43 -9.16 20.29
CA VAL A 39 30.56 -10.03 19.89
C VAL A 39 31.86 -9.56 20.54
N ILE A 40 32.13 -8.26 20.52
CA ILE A 40 33.39 -7.71 21.04
C ILE A 40 33.17 -7.13 22.44
N VAL A 41 33.25 -8.00 23.44
CA VAL A 41 33.13 -7.60 24.84
C VAL A 41 34.46 -6.99 25.30
N GLY A 42 34.46 -5.69 25.63
CA GLY A 42 35.55 -5.07 26.38
C GLY A 42 36.51 -4.17 25.60
N SER A 43 36.33 -3.92 24.30
CA SER A 43 37.17 -2.94 23.60
C SER A 43 36.60 -1.52 23.74
N ARG A 44 37.20 -0.72 24.60
CA ARG A 44 36.85 0.71 24.83
C ARG A 44 37.13 1.64 23.64
N ARG A 45 37.67 1.11 22.53
CA ARG A 45 38.12 1.89 21.37
C ARG A 45 37.19 1.82 20.16
N LEU A 46 36.14 0.99 20.20
CA LEU A 46 35.19 0.84 19.10
C LEU A 46 33.99 1.74 19.33
N VAL A 47 33.65 2.53 18.34
CA VAL A 47 32.51 3.44 18.34
C VAL A 47 31.45 2.91 17.34
N PRO A 48 30.19 2.75 17.75
CA PRO A 48 29.13 2.39 16.80
C PRO A 48 28.87 3.55 15.85
N TYR A 49 28.53 3.25 14.60
CA TYR A 49 28.04 4.24 13.67
C TYR A 49 26.72 4.83 14.16
N LYS A 50 26.59 6.17 14.11
CA LYS A 50 25.38 6.90 14.51
C LYS A 50 24.63 7.49 13.31
N ASP A 51 25.15 7.27 12.11
CA ASP A 51 24.62 7.85 10.91
C ASP A 51 23.22 7.30 10.60
N GLU A 52 22.30 8.19 10.29
CA GLU A 52 21.00 7.80 9.74
C GLU A 52 21.18 7.35 8.29
N ASN A 53 20.33 6.40 7.88
CA ASN A 53 20.35 5.89 6.52
C ASN A 53 19.77 6.94 5.56
N PRO A 54 20.58 7.56 4.69
CA PRO A 54 20.14 8.65 3.80
C PRO A 54 19.19 8.18 2.71
N TYR A 55 19.21 6.88 2.38
CA TYR A 55 18.42 6.31 1.30
C TYR A 55 16.96 6.06 1.67
N ARG A 56 16.61 6.09 2.96
CA ARG A 56 15.22 5.90 3.41
C ARG A 56 14.27 6.97 2.90
N ALA A 57 14.75 8.22 2.83
CA ALA A 57 13.96 9.31 2.27
C ALA A 57 13.66 9.07 0.78
N VAL A 58 14.66 8.63 0.02
CA VAL A 58 14.51 8.34 -1.42
C VAL A 58 13.59 7.14 -1.66
N LEU A 59 13.71 6.09 -0.86
CA LEU A 59 12.78 4.94 -0.92
C LEU A 59 11.34 5.35 -0.62
N LYS A 60 11.14 6.29 0.32
CA LYS A 60 9.82 6.87 0.58
C LYS A 60 9.30 7.64 -0.63
N ASP A 61 10.13 8.47 -1.26
CA ASP A 61 9.75 9.20 -2.47
C ASP A 61 9.34 8.25 -3.61
N ILE A 62 10.07 7.14 -3.79
CA ILE A 62 9.73 6.09 -4.77
C ILE A 62 8.40 5.40 -4.40
N SER A 63 8.17 5.12 -3.12
CA SER A 63 6.92 4.56 -2.62
C SER A 63 5.72 5.51 -2.84
N ASP A 64 5.92 6.80 -2.59
CA ASP A 64 4.90 7.83 -2.83
C ASP A 64 4.59 7.96 -4.32
N PHE A 65 5.60 7.88 -5.19
CA PHE A 65 5.40 7.84 -6.64
C PHE A 65 4.62 6.59 -7.07
N SER A 66 4.96 5.41 -6.51
CA SER A 66 4.24 4.15 -6.74
C SER A 66 2.75 4.28 -6.37
N ALA A 67 2.45 4.84 -5.19
CA ALA A 67 1.08 5.05 -4.73
C ALA A 67 0.28 6.01 -5.64
N ARG A 68 0.91 7.09 -6.13
CA ARG A 68 0.27 8.08 -7.02
C ARG A 68 0.09 7.57 -8.45
N SER A 69 1.08 6.81 -8.95
CA SER A 69 1.04 6.26 -10.33
C SER A 69 0.18 5.00 -10.45
N GLY A 70 -0.14 4.34 -9.33
CA GLY A 70 -0.83 3.04 -9.32
C GLY A 70 0.03 1.88 -9.81
N LYS A 71 1.35 2.11 -10.03
CA LYS A 71 2.30 1.07 -10.48
C LYS A 71 3.10 0.58 -9.29
N THR A 72 3.22 -0.74 -9.14
CA THR A 72 4.11 -1.37 -8.16
C THR A 72 5.47 -1.64 -8.79
N PHE A 73 6.54 -1.18 -8.15
CA PHE A 73 7.90 -1.43 -8.59
C PHE A 73 8.45 -2.68 -7.88
N PHE A 74 8.94 -3.62 -8.68
CA PHE A 74 9.64 -4.81 -8.19
C PHE A 74 11.14 -4.68 -8.49
N CYS A 75 11.97 -5.43 -7.76
CA CYS A 75 13.38 -5.47 -8.04
C CYS A 75 13.65 -5.89 -9.50
N SER A 76 14.34 -5.04 -10.23
CA SER A 76 14.80 -5.31 -11.60
C SER A 76 16.11 -6.10 -11.56
N ASP A 77 16.34 -6.95 -12.56
CA ASP A 77 17.61 -7.68 -12.68
C ASP A 77 18.79 -6.77 -13.04
N LYS A 78 18.55 -5.53 -13.40
CA LYS A 78 19.57 -4.55 -13.80
C LYS A 78 19.61 -3.38 -12.82
N PRO A 79 20.62 -3.29 -11.96
CA PRO A 79 20.84 -2.09 -11.16
C PRO A 79 21.35 -0.94 -12.05
N LEU A 80 21.10 0.30 -11.65
CA LEU A 80 21.66 1.48 -12.29
C LEU A 80 23.17 1.55 -11.99
N SER A 81 23.94 1.98 -12.99
CA SER A 81 25.38 2.28 -12.85
C SER A 81 25.68 3.74 -12.56
N GLU A 82 24.66 4.56 -12.35
CA GLU A 82 24.77 5.99 -12.02
C GLU A 82 25.20 6.18 -10.56
N GLU A 83 25.79 7.34 -10.26
CA GLU A 83 26.14 7.71 -8.88
C GLU A 83 24.87 7.95 -8.02
N ASP A 84 24.95 7.63 -6.74
CA ASP A 84 23.85 7.73 -5.77
C ASP A 84 23.17 9.10 -5.77
N GLN A 85 23.96 10.17 -5.88
CA GLN A 85 23.47 11.55 -5.88
C GLN A 85 22.63 11.85 -7.13
N GLN A 86 23.06 11.38 -8.30
CA GLN A 86 22.34 11.58 -9.56
C GLN A 86 20.99 10.84 -9.56
N ILE A 87 20.97 9.60 -9.03
CA ILE A 87 19.74 8.83 -8.89
C ILE A 87 18.76 9.56 -7.97
N THR A 88 19.26 10.05 -6.82
CA THR A 88 18.45 10.76 -5.83
C THR A 88 17.85 12.04 -6.39
N GLU A 89 18.63 12.84 -7.11
CA GLU A 89 18.17 14.09 -7.73
C GLU A 89 17.11 13.83 -8.81
N LYS A 90 17.34 12.85 -9.68
CA LYS A 90 16.37 12.48 -10.73
C LYS A 90 15.05 11.98 -10.13
N VAL A 91 15.11 11.10 -9.12
CA VAL A 91 13.91 10.62 -8.42
C VAL A 91 13.14 11.77 -7.79
N LYS A 92 13.81 12.66 -7.07
CA LYS A 92 13.17 13.84 -6.46
C LYS A 92 12.53 14.76 -7.50
N LYS A 93 13.22 15.02 -8.61
CA LYS A 93 12.68 15.84 -9.69
C LYS A 93 11.41 15.24 -10.27
N CYS A 94 11.44 13.96 -10.68
CA CYS A 94 10.24 13.29 -11.21
C CYS A 94 9.08 13.27 -10.20
N CYS A 95 9.36 13.11 -8.90
CA CYS A 95 8.32 13.17 -7.86
C CYS A 95 7.71 14.57 -7.72
N LEU A 96 8.51 15.63 -7.86
CA LEU A 96 8.03 17.01 -7.84
C LEU A 96 7.19 17.31 -9.08
N ASP A 97 7.68 16.95 -10.26
CA ASP A 97 6.98 17.15 -11.53
C ASP A 97 5.59 16.45 -11.51
N LEU A 98 5.53 15.22 -10.96
CA LEU A 98 4.26 14.49 -10.81
C LEU A 98 3.30 15.18 -9.83
N LYS A 99 3.81 15.71 -8.71
CA LYS A 99 3.01 16.48 -7.75
C LYS A 99 2.43 17.73 -8.39
N GLU A 100 3.23 18.47 -9.13
CA GLU A 100 2.76 19.66 -9.86
C GLU A 100 1.67 19.33 -10.88
N CYS A 101 1.81 18.20 -11.60
CA CYS A 101 0.76 17.73 -12.51
C CYS A 101 -0.52 17.37 -11.77
N ASP A 102 -0.44 16.64 -10.64
CA ASP A 102 -1.58 16.28 -9.83
C ASP A 102 -2.32 17.53 -9.28
N GLU A 103 -1.57 18.54 -8.83
CA GLU A 103 -2.12 19.81 -8.35
C GLU A 103 -2.82 20.59 -9.46
N LYS A 104 -2.21 20.66 -10.66
CA LYS A 104 -2.85 21.31 -11.84
C LYS A 104 -4.15 20.61 -12.22
N ILE A 105 -4.14 19.26 -12.28
CA ILE A 105 -5.36 18.48 -12.56
C ILE A 105 -6.44 18.79 -11.54
N LYS A 106 -6.11 18.82 -10.24
CA LYS A 106 -7.04 19.12 -9.17
C LYS A 106 -7.61 20.55 -9.27
N GLN A 107 -6.77 21.54 -9.62
CA GLN A 107 -7.23 22.92 -9.85
C GLN A 107 -8.22 22.98 -11.00
N ILE A 108 -7.89 22.37 -12.16
CA ILE A 108 -8.80 22.36 -13.32
C ILE A 108 -10.13 21.66 -12.97
N GLN A 109 -10.09 20.56 -12.21
CA GLN A 109 -11.30 19.86 -11.77
C GLN A 109 -12.17 20.74 -10.86
N ASN A 110 -11.57 21.46 -9.93
CA ASN A 110 -12.28 22.42 -9.07
C ASN A 110 -12.90 23.54 -9.92
N ASP A 111 -12.12 24.11 -10.85
CA ASP A 111 -12.61 25.17 -11.75
C ASP A 111 -13.77 24.70 -12.64
N ILE A 112 -13.73 23.44 -13.11
CA ILE A 112 -14.86 22.85 -13.86
C ILE A 112 -16.08 22.70 -12.94
N SER A 113 -15.88 22.22 -11.70
CA SER A 113 -16.97 22.08 -10.72
C SER A 113 -17.62 23.41 -10.41
N ASP A 114 -16.82 24.46 -10.16
CA ASP A 114 -17.31 25.80 -9.88
C ASP A 114 -18.06 26.40 -11.08
N THR A 115 -17.52 26.23 -12.30
CA THR A 115 -18.17 26.70 -13.53
C THR A 115 -19.49 25.97 -13.78
N LYS A 116 -19.56 24.65 -13.50
CA LYS A 116 -20.82 23.87 -13.59
C LYS A 116 -21.88 24.37 -12.61
N GLN A 117 -21.49 24.68 -11.36
CA GLN A 117 -22.42 25.26 -10.38
C GLN A 117 -22.96 26.61 -10.84
N ILE A 118 -22.11 27.44 -11.46
CA ILE A 118 -22.56 28.74 -12.02
C ILE A 118 -23.51 28.51 -13.20
N LEU A 119 -23.22 27.51 -14.07
CA LEU A 119 -24.10 27.17 -15.19
C LEU A 119 -25.48 26.69 -14.71
N GLU A 120 -25.54 25.78 -13.73
CA GLU A 120 -26.81 25.32 -13.15
C GLU A 120 -27.64 26.48 -12.56
N GLN A 121 -26.97 27.44 -11.89
CA GLN A 121 -27.63 28.65 -11.40
C GLN A 121 -28.14 29.54 -12.55
N ALA A 122 -27.34 29.75 -13.60
CA ALA A 122 -27.71 30.55 -14.74
C ALA A 122 -28.91 29.98 -15.50
N GLU A 123 -28.88 28.67 -15.79
CA GLU A 123 -29.99 27.92 -16.41
C GLU A 123 -31.28 28.05 -15.57
N PHE A 124 -31.13 27.95 -14.23
CA PHE A 124 -32.24 28.10 -13.31
C PHE A 124 -32.95 29.48 -13.47
N PHE A 125 -32.18 30.58 -13.44
CA PHE A 125 -32.73 31.92 -13.55
C PHE A 125 -33.38 32.15 -14.92
N LEU A 126 -32.77 31.66 -16.00
CA LEU A 126 -33.30 31.78 -17.35
C LEU A 126 -34.58 30.99 -17.56
N ASN A 127 -34.62 29.73 -17.13
CA ASN A 127 -35.78 28.85 -17.28
C ASN A 127 -37.01 29.36 -16.53
N ASN A 128 -36.80 30.04 -15.40
CA ASN A 128 -37.89 30.63 -14.62
C ASN A 128 -38.20 32.10 -15.01
N GLN A 129 -37.58 32.63 -16.07
CA GLN A 129 -37.73 34.02 -16.53
C GLN A 129 -37.46 35.05 -15.41
N ILE A 130 -36.57 34.73 -14.49
CA ILE A 130 -36.23 35.58 -13.36
C ILE A 130 -35.12 36.55 -13.79
N ASP A 131 -35.45 37.83 -13.91
CA ASP A 131 -34.43 38.85 -14.13
C ASP A 131 -33.80 39.25 -12.79
N LEU A 132 -32.55 38.80 -12.57
CA LEU A 132 -31.84 39.14 -11.34
C LEU A 132 -31.58 40.61 -11.16
N LYS A 133 -31.52 41.40 -12.23
CA LYS A 133 -31.38 42.86 -12.13
C LYS A 133 -32.56 43.51 -11.43
N ASP A 134 -33.78 43.02 -11.71
CA ASP A 134 -34.98 43.49 -11.04
C ASP A 134 -35.02 43.08 -9.57
N ILE A 135 -34.64 41.82 -9.27
CA ILE A 135 -34.63 41.30 -7.90
C ILE A 135 -33.53 41.94 -7.04
N CYS A 136 -32.36 42.20 -7.59
CA CYS A 136 -31.27 42.89 -6.88
C CYS A 136 -31.62 44.35 -6.53
N ASN A 137 -32.55 44.94 -7.24
CA ASN A 137 -33.02 46.33 -7.01
C ASN A 137 -34.12 46.45 -5.95
N PHE A 138 -34.64 45.35 -5.41
CA PHE A 138 -35.63 45.40 -4.33
C PHE A 138 -35.04 46.04 -3.06
N LYS A 139 -35.64 47.13 -2.59
CA LYS A 139 -35.13 47.82 -1.40
C LYS A 139 -35.53 47.16 -0.08
N PHE A 140 -36.67 46.49 -0.04
CA PHE A 140 -37.26 45.93 1.18
C PHE A 140 -37.31 44.42 1.24
N VAL A 141 -36.98 43.73 0.15
CA VAL A 141 -37.00 42.27 0.06
C VAL A 141 -35.59 41.77 -0.27
N LYS A 142 -35.13 40.85 0.54
CA LYS A 142 -33.87 40.13 0.30
C LYS A 142 -34.17 38.72 -0.17
N TYR A 143 -33.30 38.17 -0.96
CA TYR A 143 -33.41 36.79 -1.45
C TYR A 143 -32.20 35.93 -1.09
N ARG A 144 -32.42 34.64 -1.01
CA ARG A 144 -31.38 33.65 -0.87
C ARG A 144 -31.66 32.50 -1.82
N PHE A 145 -30.60 31.98 -2.45
CA PHE A 145 -30.64 30.81 -3.28
C PHE A 145 -29.96 29.62 -2.56
N GLY A 146 -30.51 28.41 -2.70
CA GLY A 146 -29.93 27.24 -2.06
C GLY A 146 -30.80 26.00 -2.20
N SER A 147 -30.49 24.97 -1.42
CA SER A 147 -31.25 23.73 -1.43
C SER A 147 -31.66 23.29 -0.02
N ILE A 148 -32.84 22.67 0.07
CA ILE A 148 -33.42 22.15 1.31
C ILE A 148 -33.69 20.64 1.15
N PRO A 149 -33.54 19.80 2.19
CA PRO A 149 -33.96 18.42 2.12
C PRO A 149 -35.43 18.26 1.77
N LYS A 150 -35.78 17.31 0.90
CA LYS A 150 -37.19 17.12 0.46
C LYS A 150 -38.15 16.87 1.62
N SER A 151 -37.71 16.23 2.69
CA SER A 151 -38.49 16.00 3.92
C SER A 151 -38.81 17.31 4.64
N ALA A 152 -37.87 18.26 4.68
CA ALA A 152 -38.08 19.58 5.29
C ALA A 152 -38.94 20.46 4.40
N TYR A 153 -38.77 20.42 3.08
CA TYR A 153 -39.59 21.13 2.12
C TYR A 153 -41.10 20.82 2.27
N MET A 154 -41.47 19.54 2.44
CA MET A 154 -42.87 19.13 2.64
C MET A 154 -43.48 19.61 3.94
N ASN A 155 -42.68 20.10 4.87
CA ASN A 155 -43.15 20.65 6.14
C ASN A 155 -43.03 22.18 6.23
N LEU A 156 -42.54 22.85 5.17
CA LEU A 156 -42.39 24.33 5.15
C LEU A 156 -43.72 25.07 5.41
N ASP A 157 -44.82 24.60 4.79
CA ASP A 157 -46.16 25.19 4.98
C ASP A 157 -46.66 25.10 6.44
N LYS A 158 -46.15 24.14 7.22
CA LYS A 158 -46.48 23.98 8.63
C LYS A 158 -45.63 24.85 9.54
N MET A 159 -44.48 25.31 9.06
CA MET A 159 -43.56 26.19 9.79
C MET A 159 -43.92 27.64 9.65
N ASP A 160 -44.63 27.99 8.57
CA ASP A 160 -45.19 29.33 8.35
C ASP A 160 -46.52 29.41 9.10
N GLN A 161 -46.48 29.73 10.40
CA GLN A 161 -47.66 29.77 11.30
C GLN A 161 -48.60 30.96 11.01
N GLY A 162 -48.84 31.29 9.75
CA GLY A 162 -49.86 32.26 9.34
C GLY A 162 -49.39 33.70 9.17
N ASP A 163 -48.15 34.00 9.49
CA ASP A 163 -47.54 35.34 9.26
C ASP A 163 -46.48 35.23 8.15
N SER A 164 -46.85 34.87 6.94
CA SER A 164 -45.98 34.70 5.76
C SER A 164 -44.60 35.42 5.83
N LEU A 165 -43.73 34.93 6.70
CA LEU A 165 -42.42 35.53 6.96
C LEU A 165 -41.49 35.40 5.75
N PHE A 166 -41.71 34.40 4.92
CA PHE A 166 -40.92 34.14 3.71
C PHE A 166 -41.75 33.42 2.64
N ILE A 167 -41.32 33.56 1.40
CA ILE A 167 -41.86 32.81 0.26
C ILE A 167 -40.75 31.95 -0.31
N TYR A 168 -40.97 30.64 -0.36
CA TYR A 168 -40.03 29.70 -0.99
C TYR A 168 -40.52 29.29 -2.38
N ILE A 169 -39.73 29.56 -3.41
CA ILE A 169 -40.02 29.17 -4.79
C ILE A 169 -39.11 27.95 -5.14
N PRO A 170 -39.69 26.75 -5.20
CA PRO A 170 -38.94 25.54 -5.58
C PRO A 170 -38.70 25.56 -7.09
N THR A 171 -37.61 24.93 -7.49
CA THR A 171 -37.15 24.93 -8.88
C THR A 171 -36.83 23.57 -9.43
N LYS A 172 -35.97 22.82 -8.76
CA LYS A 172 -35.54 21.49 -9.18
C LYS A 172 -35.48 20.55 -7.97
N ILE A 173 -35.87 19.31 -8.18
CA ILE A 173 -35.68 18.26 -7.16
C ILE A 173 -34.55 17.36 -7.64
N GLU A 174 -33.46 17.32 -6.91
CA GLU A 174 -32.29 16.51 -7.23
C GLU A 174 -31.68 15.89 -5.96
N ASN A 175 -31.26 14.63 -6.02
CA ASN A 175 -30.58 13.94 -4.91
C ASN A 175 -31.29 14.05 -3.54
N LYS A 176 -32.63 13.95 -3.52
CA LYS A 176 -33.48 14.13 -2.31
C LYS A 176 -33.45 15.54 -1.71
N ARG A 177 -32.95 16.53 -2.42
CA ARG A 177 -32.99 17.96 -2.06
C ARG A 177 -33.85 18.72 -3.04
N VAL A 178 -34.52 19.76 -2.56
CA VAL A 178 -35.30 20.70 -3.37
C VAL A 178 -34.48 21.98 -3.48
N TRP A 179 -34.05 22.31 -4.68
CA TRP A 179 -33.40 23.57 -4.98
C TRP A 179 -34.44 24.68 -5.14
N GLY A 180 -34.11 25.84 -4.67
CA GLY A 180 -35.04 26.95 -4.77
C GLY A 180 -34.48 28.27 -4.26
N MET A 181 -35.35 29.23 -4.26
CA MET A 181 -35.08 30.58 -3.80
C MET A 181 -36.11 30.97 -2.76
N TYR A 182 -35.71 31.60 -1.67
CA TYR A 182 -36.66 32.24 -0.78
C TYR A 182 -36.47 33.75 -0.71
N PHE A 183 -37.54 34.39 -0.43
CA PHE A 183 -37.68 35.85 -0.31
C PHE A 183 -38.20 36.18 1.07
N ALA A 184 -37.60 37.14 1.75
CA ALA A 184 -38.03 37.64 3.03
C ALA A 184 -37.79 39.14 3.12
N SER A 185 -38.50 39.83 4.05
CA SER A 185 -38.26 41.24 4.29
C SER A 185 -36.86 41.47 4.85
N GLU A 186 -36.32 42.68 4.66
CA GLU A 186 -35.00 43.04 5.18
C GLU A 186 -34.91 42.95 6.70
N SER A 187 -36.03 43.18 7.41
CA SER A 187 -36.11 43.08 8.87
C SER A 187 -36.10 41.63 9.38
N GLU A 188 -36.62 40.69 8.61
CA GLU A 188 -36.82 39.28 9.04
C GLU A 188 -35.80 38.29 8.45
N ILE A 189 -34.98 38.73 7.49
CA ILE A 189 -34.10 37.86 6.74
C ILE A 189 -33.13 37.05 7.63
N GLU A 190 -32.59 37.65 8.70
CA GLU A 190 -31.67 36.96 9.63
C GLU A 190 -32.39 35.89 10.44
N TYR A 191 -33.64 36.14 10.84
CA TYR A 191 -34.45 35.15 11.53
C TYR A 191 -34.82 34.01 10.59
N VAL A 192 -35.22 34.30 9.35
CA VAL A 192 -35.54 33.32 8.33
C VAL A 192 -34.30 32.50 7.93
N ASP A 193 -33.15 33.16 7.79
CA ASP A 193 -31.84 32.47 7.53
C ASP A 193 -31.54 31.43 8.63
N THR A 194 -31.76 31.77 9.90
CA THR A 194 -31.57 30.88 11.04
C THR A 194 -32.60 29.76 11.07
N LEU A 195 -33.86 30.07 10.80
CA LEU A 195 -34.95 29.09 10.75
C LEU A 195 -34.72 28.07 9.65
N LEU A 196 -34.42 28.51 8.44
CA LEU A 196 -34.18 27.60 7.32
C LEU A 196 -32.87 26.83 7.45
N ALA A 197 -31.82 27.39 8.03
CA ALA A 197 -30.61 26.69 8.38
C ALA A 197 -30.85 25.51 9.36
N SER A 198 -31.77 25.72 10.33
CA SER A 198 -32.14 24.67 11.31
C SER A 198 -32.80 23.45 10.68
N VAL A 199 -33.45 23.59 9.53
CA VAL A 199 -34.07 22.51 8.77
C VAL A 199 -33.19 22.00 7.61
N GLY A 200 -31.94 22.42 7.59
CA GLY A 200 -30.93 21.93 6.65
C GLY A 200 -30.89 22.64 5.31
N PHE A 201 -31.35 23.92 5.27
CA PHE A 201 -31.13 24.74 4.09
C PHE A 201 -29.64 25.06 3.94
N GLU A 202 -29.07 24.72 2.79
CA GLU A 202 -27.73 25.10 2.39
C GLU A 202 -27.75 26.24 1.41
N ARG A 203 -27.26 27.40 1.87
CA ARG A 203 -27.21 28.61 1.05
C ARG A 203 -26.13 28.50 -0.01
N LEU A 204 -26.49 28.83 -1.25
CA LEU A 204 -25.58 28.99 -2.36
C LEU A 204 -25.47 30.49 -2.71
N TYR A 205 -24.20 30.94 -2.83
CA TYR A 205 -23.95 32.33 -3.19
C TYR A 205 -24.07 32.49 -4.70
N VAL A 206 -24.92 33.44 -5.16
CA VAL A 206 -25.06 33.76 -6.57
C VAL A 206 -23.82 34.52 -7.03
N SER A 207 -23.12 33.97 -8.04
CA SER A 207 -21.92 34.59 -8.60
C SER A 207 -22.23 35.95 -9.24
N ASP A 208 -21.29 36.90 -9.13
CA ASP A 208 -21.40 38.20 -9.76
C ASP A 208 -21.50 38.11 -11.31
N LYS A 209 -20.99 37.03 -11.91
CA LYS A 209 -21.15 36.69 -13.34
C LYS A 209 -22.63 36.56 -13.72
N ILE A 210 -23.45 36.00 -12.82
CA ILE A 210 -24.88 35.79 -13.08
C ILE A 210 -25.71 37.07 -12.88
N ARG A 211 -25.29 37.94 -11.95
CA ARG A 211 -25.97 39.21 -11.72
C ARG A 211 -26.01 40.14 -12.93
N ASN A 212 -24.95 40.05 -13.77
CA ASN A 212 -24.81 40.87 -14.98
C ASN A 212 -25.05 40.06 -16.27
N ALA A 213 -25.69 38.90 -16.15
CA ALA A 213 -25.81 37.93 -17.21
C ALA A 213 -26.58 38.46 -18.43
N SER A 214 -26.04 38.19 -19.62
CA SER A 214 -26.75 38.22 -20.89
C SER A 214 -27.51 36.92 -21.10
N LYS A 215 -28.48 36.88 -22.00
CA LYS A 215 -29.22 35.65 -22.34
C LYS A 215 -28.32 34.50 -22.90
N ASN A 216 -27.12 34.86 -23.34
CA ASN A 216 -26.16 33.91 -23.92
C ASN A 216 -25.16 33.35 -22.88
N LEU A 217 -25.28 33.71 -21.58
CA LEU A 217 -24.35 33.27 -20.53
C LEU A 217 -24.23 31.71 -20.42
N PRO A 218 -25.33 30.92 -20.50
CA PRO A 218 -25.19 29.46 -20.42
C PRO A 218 -24.36 28.88 -21.56
N ASP A 219 -24.53 29.37 -22.79
CA ASP A 219 -23.76 28.92 -23.95
C ASP A 219 -22.25 29.23 -23.79
N GLU A 220 -21.94 30.40 -23.26
CA GLU A 220 -20.58 30.85 -22.96
C GLU A 220 -19.94 29.97 -21.84
N LEU A 221 -20.70 29.68 -20.78
CA LEU A 221 -20.25 28.82 -19.70
C LEU A 221 -20.06 27.35 -20.15
N GLN A 222 -20.97 26.88 -21.02
CA GLN A 222 -20.85 25.53 -21.60
C GLN A 222 -19.57 25.43 -22.44
N ALA A 223 -19.29 26.42 -23.30
CA ALA A 223 -18.06 26.47 -24.09
C ALA A 223 -16.80 26.57 -23.18
N GLU A 224 -16.88 27.30 -22.05
CA GLU A 224 -15.81 27.36 -21.07
C GLU A 224 -15.55 25.98 -20.40
N ILE A 225 -16.63 25.25 -20.06
CA ILE A 225 -16.54 23.88 -19.48
C ILE A 225 -15.92 22.92 -20.51
N GLU A 226 -16.34 22.97 -21.78
CA GLU A 226 -15.77 22.12 -22.84
C GLU A 226 -14.27 22.38 -22.99
N LYS A 227 -13.87 23.64 -23.08
CA LYS A 227 -12.45 24.02 -23.16
C LYS A 227 -11.64 23.54 -21.95
N LYS A 228 -12.17 23.72 -20.73
CA LYS A 228 -11.51 23.23 -19.49
C LYS A 228 -11.44 21.70 -19.45
N THR A 229 -12.45 21.01 -19.99
CA THR A 229 -12.47 19.55 -20.08
C THR A 229 -11.40 19.04 -21.06
N GLU A 230 -11.19 19.72 -22.18
CA GLU A 230 -10.07 19.41 -23.10
C GLU A 230 -8.72 19.64 -22.42
N MET A 231 -8.56 20.75 -21.67
CA MET A 231 -7.35 21.01 -20.90
C MET A 231 -7.11 19.93 -19.83
N LEU A 232 -8.16 19.48 -19.16
CA LEU A 232 -8.09 18.37 -18.18
C LEU A 232 -7.61 17.07 -18.85
N GLN A 233 -8.18 16.76 -20.02
CA GLN A 233 -7.77 15.56 -20.76
C GLN A 233 -6.28 15.64 -21.15
N GLN A 234 -5.84 16.77 -21.71
CA GLN A 234 -4.43 16.98 -22.05
C GLN A 234 -3.50 16.86 -20.83
N ALA A 235 -3.90 17.43 -19.69
CA ALA A 235 -3.12 17.32 -18.45
C ALA A 235 -3.05 15.86 -17.95
N CYS A 236 -4.14 15.09 -18.06
CA CYS A 236 -4.15 13.66 -17.73
C CYS A 236 -3.27 12.84 -18.66
N GLU A 237 -3.28 13.14 -19.96
CA GLU A 237 -2.41 12.47 -20.94
C GLU A 237 -0.93 12.78 -20.69
N GLN A 238 -0.58 14.04 -20.39
CA GLN A 238 0.78 14.43 -20.02
C GLN A 238 1.24 13.71 -18.75
N ARG A 239 0.38 13.65 -17.73
CA ARG A 239 0.64 12.90 -16.50
C ARG A 239 0.93 11.43 -16.78
N GLN A 240 0.11 10.79 -17.64
CA GLN A 240 0.30 9.38 -17.99
C GLN A 240 1.59 9.14 -18.77
N GLN A 241 1.91 9.99 -19.73
CA GLN A 241 3.17 9.92 -20.48
C GLN A 241 4.38 10.06 -19.57
N MET A 242 4.33 10.98 -18.60
CA MET A 242 5.38 11.13 -17.59
C MET A 242 5.56 9.87 -16.75
N ILE A 243 4.46 9.28 -16.25
CA ILE A 243 4.50 8.03 -15.48
C ILE A 243 5.12 6.91 -16.31
N ASP A 244 4.73 6.78 -17.58
CA ASP A 244 5.23 5.71 -18.46
C ASP A 244 6.71 5.89 -18.78
N SER A 245 7.16 7.12 -19.04
CA SER A 245 8.58 7.42 -19.30
C SER A 245 9.48 7.21 -18.09
N CYS A 246 8.97 7.46 -16.87
CA CYS A 246 9.74 7.31 -15.64
C CYS A 246 9.69 5.89 -15.05
N SER A 247 8.70 5.06 -15.41
CA SER A 247 8.42 3.80 -14.70
C SER A 247 9.59 2.81 -14.72
N ASP A 248 10.26 2.65 -15.86
CA ASP A 248 11.39 1.74 -15.98
C ASP A 248 12.61 2.24 -15.18
N TYR A 249 12.84 3.56 -15.21
CA TYR A 249 13.87 4.18 -14.40
C TYR A 249 13.62 3.99 -12.92
N PHE A 250 12.37 4.17 -12.46
CA PHE A 250 12.00 3.98 -11.05
C PHE A 250 12.15 2.52 -10.59
N ALA A 251 11.87 1.53 -11.43
CA ALA A 251 12.09 0.12 -11.11
C ALA A 251 13.60 -0.18 -10.90
N MET A 252 14.45 0.35 -11.77
CA MET A 252 15.90 0.22 -11.63
C MET A 252 16.44 1.03 -10.44
N ALA A 253 15.95 2.25 -10.22
CA ALA A 253 16.31 3.10 -9.08
C ALA A 253 15.90 2.42 -7.75
N TYR A 254 14.71 1.85 -7.68
CA TYR A 254 14.25 1.11 -6.50
C TYR A 254 15.20 -0.02 -6.15
N THR A 255 15.62 -0.81 -7.13
CA THR A 255 16.56 -1.92 -6.92
C THR A 255 17.90 -1.43 -6.38
N THR A 256 18.45 -0.38 -7.01
CA THR A 256 19.76 0.17 -6.64
C THR A 256 19.72 0.82 -5.26
N ILE A 257 18.73 1.67 -5.01
CA ILE A 257 18.58 2.37 -3.73
C ILE A 257 18.22 1.41 -2.59
N SER A 258 17.45 0.34 -2.86
CA SER A 258 17.17 -0.71 -1.87
C SER A 258 18.46 -1.43 -1.46
N LEU A 259 19.33 -1.75 -2.41
CA LEU A 259 20.65 -2.33 -2.14
C LEU A 259 21.52 -1.38 -1.29
N TYR A 260 21.57 -0.09 -1.64
CA TYR A 260 22.33 0.90 -0.90
C TYR A 260 21.75 1.16 0.49
N SER A 261 20.43 1.17 0.61
CA SER A 261 19.75 1.29 1.90
C SER A 261 20.06 0.09 2.81
N ALA A 262 20.02 -1.13 2.28
CA ALA A 262 20.37 -2.33 3.03
C ALA A 262 21.84 -2.32 3.46
N ALA A 263 22.75 -1.89 2.58
CA ALA A 263 24.17 -1.72 2.90
C ALA A 263 24.39 -0.64 3.99
N ALA A 264 23.68 0.49 3.92
CA ALA A 264 23.72 1.52 4.94
C ALA A 264 23.15 1.07 6.29
N ASP A 265 22.13 0.19 6.30
CA ASP A 265 21.60 -0.37 7.54
C ASP A 265 22.59 -1.33 8.23
N LEU A 266 23.54 -1.94 7.50
CA LEU A 266 24.65 -2.71 8.08
C LEU A 266 25.56 -1.84 8.96
N LYS A 267 25.65 -0.52 8.71
CA LYS A 267 26.41 0.41 9.58
C LYS A 267 25.90 0.40 11.01
N LYS A 268 24.60 0.24 11.22
CA LYS A 268 23.98 0.27 12.56
C LYS A 268 24.41 -0.89 13.47
N THR A 269 24.72 -2.04 12.86
CA THR A 269 25.19 -3.24 13.57
C THR A 269 26.71 -3.32 13.62
N SER A 270 27.39 -2.44 12.90
CA SER A 270 28.84 -2.36 12.78
C SER A 270 29.45 -1.35 13.75
N ALA A 271 30.74 -1.46 13.98
CA ALA A 271 31.50 -0.48 14.75
C ALA A 271 32.76 -0.06 13.99
N HIS A 272 33.34 1.07 14.36
CA HIS A 272 34.59 1.54 13.75
C HIS A 272 35.57 2.05 14.80
N SER A 273 36.84 2.02 14.45
CA SER A 273 37.93 2.76 15.10
C SER A 273 38.24 4.01 14.26
N ALA A 274 39.35 4.66 14.50
CA ALA A 274 39.78 5.81 13.70
C ALA A 274 40.06 5.48 12.21
N THR A 275 40.48 4.26 11.88
CA THR A 275 40.91 3.86 10.54
C THR A 275 40.28 2.60 10.00
N MET A 276 39.68 1.76 10.88
CA MET A 276 39.18 0.44 10.54
C MET A 276 37.71 0.29 10.92
N PHE A 277 36.94 -0.42 10.07
CA PHE A 277 35.61 -0.87 10.42
C PHE A 277 35.65 -2.31 10.94
N TYR A 278 34.63 -2.66 11.73
CA TYR A 278 34.40 -3.98 12.31
C TYR A 278 32.94 -4.36 12.08
N MET A 279 32.72 -5.49 11.45
CA MET A 279 31.41 -6.04 11.19
C MET A 279 31.36 -7.50 11.59
N SER A 280 30.33 -7.91 12.31
CA SER A 280 30.13 -9.29 12.72
C SER A 280 28.78 -9.81 12.23
N GLY A 281 28.70 -11.07 11.88
CA GLY A 281 27.45 -11.67 11.46
C GLY A 281 27.55 -13.16 11.21
N TRP A 282 26.39 -13.75 10.97
CA TRP A 282 26.22 -15.18 10.84
C TRP A 282 26.06 -15.59 9.38
N VAL A 283 26.81 -16.61 8.99
CA VAL A 283 26.71 -17.25 7.66
C VAL A 283 26.56 -18.77 7.82
N GLU A 284 25.86 -19.43 6.91
CA GLU A 284 25.80 -20.88 6.93
C GLU A 284 27.21 -21.49 6.78
N LYS A 285 27.55 -22.43 7.65
CA LYS A 285 28.89 -23.06 7.66
C LYS A 285 29.32 -23.64 6.29
N LYS A 286 28.37 -24.07 5.48
CA LYS A 286 28.65 -24.60 4.13
C LYS A 286 29.10 -23.50 3.15
N ARG A 287 28.70 -22.26 3.38
CA ARG A 287 28.98 -21.10 2.51
C ARG A 287 30.04 -20.15 3.08
N SER A 288 30.50 -20.41 4.34
CA SER A 288 31.42 -19.49 5.03
C SER A 288 32.75 -19.35 4.29
N GLY A 289 33.35 -20.45 3.82
CA GLY A 289 34.62 -20.42 3.11
C GLY A 289 34.55 -19.70 1.74
N GLU A 290 33.43 -19.84 1.02
CA GLU A 290 33.22 -19.13 -0.24
C GLU A 290 32.96 -17.63 0.03
N PHE A 291 32.17 -17.33 1.04
CA PHE A 291 31.90 -15.98 1.49
C PHE A 291 33.20 -15.24 1.87
N CYS A 292 34.01 -15.81 2.72
CA CYS A 292 35.31 -15.23 3.11
C CYS A 292 36.19 -14.97 1.91
N LYS A 293 36.33 -15.91 0.98
CA LYS A 293 37.14 -15.74 -0.24
C LYS A 293 36.65 -14.56 -1.11
N GLN A 294 35.32 -14.34 -1.20
CA GLN A 294 34.80 -13.23 -2.00
C GLN A 294 35.00 -11.88 -1.31
N ILE A 295 34.96 -11.84 0.02
CA ILE A 295 35.18 -10.60 0.78
C ILE A 295 36.68 -10.27 0.87
N GLU A 296 37.55 -11.23 0.98
CA GLU A 296 39.00 -11.04 1.00
C GLU A 296 39.61 -10.59 -0.35
N GLN A 297 38.80 -10.57 -1.42
CA GLN A 297 39.19 -9.96 -2.69
C GLN A 297 39.38 -8.42 -2.59
N PHE A 298 38.74 -7.80 -1.59
CA PHE A 298 38.91 -6.35 -1.36
C PHE A 298 40.24 -6.07 -0.65
N ALA A 299 40.88 -4.96 -1.03
CA ALA A 299 42.18 -4.61 -0.51
C ALA A 299 42.14 -4.39 1.02
N ASN A 300 43.03 -5.09 1.73
CA ASN A 300 43.20 -4.97 3.18
C ASN A 300 41.95 -5.35 4.03
N VAL A 301 40.98 -6.07 3.46
CA VAL A 301 39.85 -6.64 4.20
C VAL A 301 40.19 -8.08 4.62
N LYS A 302 39.95 -8.40 5.88
CA LYS A 302 40.19 -9.73 6.45
C LYS A 302 38.92 -10.29 7.03
N CYS A 303 38.68 -11.57 6.76
CA CYS A 303 37.62 -12.36 7.39
C CYS A 303 38.24 -13.34 8.41
N SER A 304 37.62 -13.46 9.58
CA SER A 304 37.94 -14.48 10.56
C SER A 304 36.69 -15.25 10.93
N GLU A 305 36.81 -16.56 10.94
CA GLU A 305 35.74 -17.47 11.38
C GLU A 305 35.91 -17.74 12.87
N GLU A 306 34.83 -17.51 13.65
CA GLU A 306 34.79 -17.73 15.09
C GLU A 306 33.77 -18.82 15.42
N ASN A 307 34.16 -19.72 16.36
CA ASN A 307 33.25 -20.78 16.76
C ASN A 307 32.07 -20.25 17.56
N PRO A 308 30.83 -20.56 17.18
CA PRO A 308 29.62 -20.13 17.89
C PRO A 308 29.61 -20.41 19.39
N ALA A 309 30.33 -21.44 19.84
CA ALA A 309 30.39 -21.82 21.25
C ALA A 309 31.08 -20.80 22.17
N TYR A 310 31.91 -19.91 21.61
CA TYR A 310 32.70 -18.94 22.39
C TYR A 310 32.09 -17.54 22.41
N THR A 311 31.01 -17.30 21.68
CA THR A 311 30.33 -16.01 21.65
C THR A 311 29.11 -15.96 22.56
N LYS A 312 28.81 -14.78 23.10
CA LYS A 312 27.57 -14.50 23.85
C LYS A 312 26.40 -14.13 22.95
N ALA A 313 26.64 -13.93 21.65
CA ALA A 313 25.61 -13.57 20.69
C ALA A 313 24.66 -14.75 20.44
N THR A 314 23.39 -14.44 20.24
CA THR A 314 22.37 -15.44 19.97
C THR A 314 22.46 -15.91 18.52
N VAL A 315 22.75 -17.21 18.33
CA VAL A 315 22.86 -17.79 16.99
C VAL A 315 21.49 -17.79 16.30
N PRO A 316 21.33 -17.19 15.12
CA PRO A 316 20.07 -17.23 14.40
C PRO A 316 19.74 -18.63 13.93
N THR A 317 18.47 -19.02 14.01
CA THR A 317 18.01 -20.34 13.56
C THR A 317 17.51 -20.24 12.13
N LYS A 318 18.15 -20.96 11.21
CA LYS A 318 17.67 -21.11 9.84
C LYS A 318 17.17 -22.54 9.65
N MET A 319 15.83 -22.67 9.52
CA MET A 319 15.22 -23.99 9.27
C MET A 319 15.56 -24.46 7.84
N LYS A 320 15.79 -25.77 7.72
CA LYS A 320 16.07 -26.40 6.44
C LYS A 320 15.34 -27.73 6.38
N ASN A 321 14.06 -27.67 6.12
CA ASN A 321 13.21 -28.82 6.02
C ASN A 321 13.17 -29.39 4.60
N PHE A 322 12.84 -30.68 4.53
CA PHE A 322 12.57 -31.37 3.27
C PHE A 322 11.39 -30.71 2.55
N ALA A 323 11.37 -30.73 1.22
CA ALA A 323 10.42 -30.01 0.39
C ALA A 323 8.94 -30.26 0.76
N LEU A 324 8.61 -31.47 1.23
CA LEU A 324 7.26 -31.84 1.66
C LEU A 324 6.86 -31.15 2.99
N PHE A 325 7.79 -30.99 3.93
CA PHE A 325 7.55 -30.40 5.25
C PHE A 325 7.73 -28.89 5.26
N ARG A 326 8.48 -28.35 4.30
CA ARG A 326 8.81 -26.92 4.22
C ARG A 326 7.58 -25.99 4.27
N PRO A 327 6.44 -26.28 3.62
CA PRO A 327 5.25 -25.41 3.73
C PRO A 327 4.73 -25.29 5.17
N PHE A 328 4.90 -26.32 5.99
CA PHE A 328 4.46 -26.33 7.39
C PHE A 328 5.35 -25.50 8.32
N GLU A 329 6.53 -25.04 7.86
CA GLU A 329 7.34 -24.03 8.56
C GLU A 329 6.52 -22.78 8.85
N MET A 330 5.49 -22.47 8.04
CA MET A 330 4.58 -21.34 8.27
C MET A 330 3.90 -21.45 9.63
N PHE A 331 3.43 -22.62 10.04
CA PHE A 331 2.81 -22.81 11.35
C PHE A 331 3.80 -22.65 12.50
N VAL A 332 5.01 -23.20 12.35
CA VAL A 332 6.06 -23.06 13.36
C VAL A 332 6.45 -21.59 13.52
N ASN A 333 6.62 -20.87 12.41
CA ASN A 333 6.96 -19.45 12.41
C ASN A 333 5.88 -18.57 13.06
N MET A 334 4.61 -18.96 12.98
CA MET A 334 3.52 -18.22 13.66
C MET A 334 3.64 -18.28 15.19
N TYR A 335 4.15 -19.39 15.74
CA TYR A 335 4.37 -19.55 17.19
C TYR A 335 5.75 -19.08 17.64
N GLY A 336 6.71 -18.97 16.73
CA GLY A 336 8.08 -18.58 16.96
C GLY A 336 9.07 -19.67 16.55
N CYS A 337 10.20 -19.25 15.93
CA CYS A 337 11.25 -20.19 15.56
C CYS A 337 11.89 -20.83 16.80
N PRO A 338 12.20 -22.15 16.77
CA PRO A 338 12.95 -22.82 17.82
C PRO A 338 14.34 -22.19 17.96
N ARG A 339 14.92 -22.24 19.15
CA ARG A 339 16.28 -21.74 19.38
C ARG A 339 17.30 -22.60 18.65
N TYR A 340 18.45 -22.01 18.34
CA TYR A 340 19.54 -22.74 17.70
C TYR A 340 19.96 -23.93 18.57
N GLY A 341 19.96 -25.15 17.96
CA GLY A 341 20.27 -26.40 18.65
C GLY A 341 19.07 -27.13 19.24
N GLU A 342 17.89 -26.54 19.27
CA GLU A 342 16.64 -27.18 19.66
C GLU A 342 16.10 -28.09 18.53
N PHE A 343 15.18 -28.96 18.91
CA PHE A 343 14.48 -29.83 17.96
C PHE A 343 13.54 -29.02 17.07
N ASP A 344 13.58 -29.22 15.77
CA ASP A 344 12.64 -28.62 14.82
C ASP A 344 11.31 -29.39 14.84
N PRO A 345 10.22 -28.77 15.31
CA PRO A 345 8.91 -29.44 15.39
C PRO A 345 8.21 -29.54 14.02
N THR A 346 8.72 -28.92 12.95
CA THR A 346 8.05 -28.84 11.64
C THR A 346 7.65 -30.20 11.07
N PRO A 347 8.50 -31.23 11.05
CA PRO A 347 8.10 -32.55 10.55
C PRO A 347 6.97 -33.18 11.38
N LEU A 348 7.03 -33.01 12.70
CA LEU A 348 6.01 -33.54 13.61
C LEU A 348 4.67 -32.84 13.36
N VAL A 349 4.69 -31.50 13.29
CA VAL A 349 3.49 -30.70 12.98
C VAL A 349 2.91 -31.07 11.62
N ALA A 350 3.75 -31.25 10.59
CA ALA A 350 3.30 -31.63 9.26
C ALA A 350 2.54 -32.97 9.25
N ILE A 351 3.11 -33.98 9.92
CA ILE A 351 2.51 -35.33 9.97
C ILE A 351 1.22 -35.29 10.80
N THR A 352 1.27 -34.77 12.03
CA THR A 352 0.11 -34.77 12.93
C THR A 352 -1.03 -33.93 12.38
N TYR A 353 -0.75 -32.75 11.84
CA TYR A 353 -1.75 -31.89 11.25
C TYR A 353 -2.44 -32.53 10.05
N SER A 354 -1.66 -33.12 9.13
CA SER A 354 -2.22 -33.80 7.95
C SER A 354 -3.04 -35.02 8.32
N VAL A 355 -2.59 -35.82 9.29
CA VAL A 355 -3.32 -37.02 9.76
C VAL A 355 -4.62 -36.62 10.46
N PHE A 356 -4.56 -35.69 11.41
CA PHE A 356 -5.78 -35.25 12.12
C PHE A 356 -6.79 -34.59 11.20
N PHE A 357 -6.35 -33.76 10.25
CA PHE A 357 -7.22 -33.20 9.23
C PHE A 357 -7.87 -34.30 8.39
N GLY A 358 -7.08 -35.30 7.99
CA GLY A 358 -7.58 -36.44 7.20
C GLY A 358 -8.62 -37.27 7.96
N ILE A 359 -8.39 -37.56 9.24
CA ILE A 359 -9.35 -38.28 10.09
C ILE A 359 -10.64 -37.45 10.29
N MET A 360 -10.48 -36.15 10.56
CA MET A 360 -11.59 -35.26 10.84
C MET A 360 -12.52 -35.06 9.64
N LEU A 361 -11.94 -34.88 8.43
CA LEU A 361 -12.73 -34.72 7.21
C LEU A 361 -13.18 -36.05 6.66
N GLY A 362 -12.32 -37.08 6.63
CA GLY A 362 -12.56 -38.49 6.35
C GLY A 362 -13.47 -38.81 5.15
N ASP A 363 -13.37 -38.03 4.07
CA ASP A 363 -14.21 -38.17 2.89
C ASP A 363 -13.38 -38.13 1.61
N LEU A 364 -13.56 -39.15 0.76
CA LEU A 364 -12.79 -39.28 -0.49
C LEU A 364 -13.11 -38.12 -1.47
N GLY A 365 -14.39 -37.82 -1.67
CA GLY A 365 -14.78 -36.81 -2.66
C GLY A 365 -14.39 -35.41 -2.23
N GLN A 366 -14.70 -35.03 -1.00
CA GLN A 366 -14.33 -33.74 -0.43
C GLN A 366 -12.81 -33.60 -0.33
N GLY A 367 -12.10 -34.65 0.07
CA GLY A 367 -10.64 -34.70 0.13
C GLY A 367 -9.98 -34.43 -1.22
N LEU A 368 -10.51 -35.03 -2.29
CA LEU A 368 -10.02 -34.76 -3.65
C LEU A 368 -10.28 -33.31 -4.10
N VAL A 369 -11.43 -32.73 -3.76
CA VAL A 369 -11.72 -31.32 -4.04
C VAL A 369 -10.74 -30.41 -3.30
N VAL A 370 -10.47 -30.67 -2.01
CA VAL A 370 -9.49 -29.91 -1.22
C VAL A 370 -8.08 -30.07 -1.79
N ALA A 371 -7.69 -31.28 -2.21
CA ALA A 371 -6.41 -31.52 -2.87
C ALA A 371 -6.28 -30.77 -4.19
N LEU A 372 -7.35 -30.74 -5.01
CA LEU A 372 -7.37 -29.99 -6.27
C LEU A 372 -7.21 -28.49 -6.04
N LEU A 373 -7.97 -27.92 -5.12
CA LEU A 373 -7.85 -26.52 -4.72
C LEU A 373 -6.45 -26.21 -4.19
N GLY A 374 -5.91 -27.12 -3.35
CA GLY A 374 -4.54 -27.03 -2.84
C GLY A 374 -3.50 -27.06 -3.95
N ALA A 375 -3.68 -27.92 -4.97
CA ALA A 375 -2.79 -27.97 -6.12
C ALA A 375 -2.82 -26.66 -6.94
N ILE A 376 -3.99 -26.10 -7.21
CA ILE A 376 -4.15 -24.82 -7.93
C ILE A 376 -3.44 -23.70 -7.16
N LEU A 377 -3.69 -23.58 -5.87
CA LEU A 377 -3.11 -22.53 -5.04
C LEU A 377 -1.61 -22.75 -4.78
N GLY A 378 -1.18 -23.98 -4.57
CA GLY A 378 0.20 -24.32 -4.22
C GLY A 378 1.14 -24.39 -5.41
N LEU A 379 0.72 -25.01 -6.51
CA LEU A 379 1.52 -25.16 -7.73
C LEU A 379 1.31 -23.98 -8.69
N GLY A 380 0.06 -23.53 -8.90
CA GLY A 380 -0.26 -22.43 -9.78
C GLY A 380 0.14 -21.07 -9.22
N MET A 381 -0.28 -20.76 -8.00
CA MET A 381 -0.01 -19.46 -7.36
C MET A 381 1.23 -19.47 -6.45
N LYS A 382 1.93 -20.58 -6.31
CA LYS A 382 3.13 -20.79 -5.47
C LYS A 382 2.95 -20.41 -3.99
N LYS A 383 1.74 -20.48 -3.45
CA LYS A 383 1.44 -20.19 -2.05
C LYS A 383 1.64 -21.42 -1.18
N ASP A 384 2.38 -21.29 -0.07
CA ASP A 384 2.66 -22.41 0.83
C ASP A 384 1.40 -22.99 1.48
N LEU A 385 0.39 -22.15 1.78
CA LEU A 385 -0.92 -22.62 2.25
C LEU A 385 -1.57 -23.61 1.27
N GLY A 386 -1.46 -23.37 -0.03
CA GLY A 386 -1.97 -24.30 -1.05
C GLY A 386 -1.30 -25.69 -0.99
N LYS A 387 0.01 -25.72 -0.75
CA LYS A 387 0.74 -26.99 -0.59
C LYS A 387 0.32 -27.76 0.67
N ILE A 388 -0.01 -27.02 1.76
CA ILE A 388 -0.54 -27.62 2.99
C ILE A 388 -1.93 -28.22 2.71
N LEU A 389 -2.82 -27.47 2.06
CA LEU A 389 -4.15 -27.97 1.69
C LEU A 389 -4.06 -29.20 0.77
N PHE A 390 -3.10 -29.23 -0.14
CA PHE A 390 -2.86 -30.38 -0.99
C PHE A 390 -2.53 -31.65 -0.17
N CYS A 391 -1.59 -31.54 0.79
CA CYS A 391 -1.24 -32.64 1.68
C CYS A 391 -2.44 -33.09 2.54
N CYS A 392 -3.19 -32.14 3.09
CA CYS A 392 -4.38 -32.41 3.89
C CYS A 392 -5.50 -33.09 3.07
N GLY A 393 -5.72 -32.63 1.84
CA GLY A 393 -6.70 -33.22 0.94
C GLY A 393 -6.37 -34.66 0.54
N ILE A 394 -5.09 -34.96 0.27
CA ILE A 394 -4.63 -36.35 0.03
C ILE A 394 -4.87 -37.20 1.28
N SER A 395 -4.50 -36.70 2.46
CA SER A 395 -4.74 -37.42 3.71
C SER A 395 -6.21 -37.72 3.93
N SER A 396 -7.09 -36.73 3.71
CA SER A 396 -8.54 -36.90 3.79
C SER A 396 -9.07 -37.93 2.79
N ALA A 397 -8.58 -37.93 1.56
CA ALA A 397 -8.96 -38.94 0.57
C ALA A 397 -8.56 -40.37 1.01
N ILE A 398 -7.36 -40.53 1.61
CA ILE A 398 -6.91 -41.83 2.17
C ILE A 398 -7.84 -42.28 3.31
N PHE A 399 -8.12 -41.42 4.29
CA PHE A 399 -9.04 -41.77 5.38
C PHE A 399 -10.46 -41.95 4.88
N GLY A 400 -10.91 -41.20 3.87
CA GLY A 400 -12.21 -41.37 3.22
C GLY A 400 -12.38 -42.73 2.57
N THR A 401 -11.33 -43.33 2.01
CA THR A 401 -11.37 -44.72 1.52
C THR A 401 -11.45 -45.72 2.66
N ILE A 402 -10.78 -45.46 3.79
CA ILE A 402 -10.83 -46.33 4.99
C ILE A 402 -12.23 -46.28 5.62
N PHE A 403 -12.85 -45.09 5.69
CA PHE A 403 -14.20 -44.91 6.28
C PHE A 403 -15.34 -45.23 5.29
N ASP A 404 -15.00 -45.50 4.03
CA ASP A 404 -15.95 -45.79 2.95
C ASP A 404 -16.99 -44.65 2.76
N SER A 405 -16.48 -43.39 2.81
CA SER A 405 -17.26 -42.16 2.66
C SER A 405 -16.90 -41.44 1.38
N VAL A 406 -17.91 -41.09 0.58
CA VAL A 406 -17.77 -40.31 -0.66
C VAL A 406 -18.84 -39.23 -0.69
N PHE A 407 -18.48 -37.95 -0.61
CA PHE A 407 -19.37 -36.78 -0.51
C PHE A 407 -20.45 -36.94 0.57
N GLY A 408 -20.09 -37.51 1.72
CA GLY A 408 -20.99 -37.74 2.85
C GLY A 408 -21.89 -39.00 2.75
N TYR A 409 -21.77 -39.75 1.66
CA TYR A 409 -22.46 -41.02 1.53
C TYR A 409 -21.58 -42.19 1.98
N GLU A 410 -22.02 -42.96 2.95
CA GLU A 410 -21.31 -44.14 3.47
C GLU A 410 -21.63 -45.40 2.64
N GLY A 411 -20.66 -46.33 2.57
CA GLY A 411 -20.83 -47.64 1.93
C GLY A 411 -20.77 -47.62 0.39
N VAL A 412 -20.37 -46.52 -0.23
CA VAL A 412 -20.31 -46.36 -1.69
C VAL A 412 -19.26 -47.24 -2.33
N LEU A 413 -18.05 -47.30 -1.74
CA LEU A 413 -16.94 -48.07 -2.29
C LEU A 413 -17.15 -49.56 -2.16
N LYS A 414 -17.77 -50.02 -1.04
CA LYS A 414 -18.15 -51.42 -0.86
C LYS A 414 -19.24 -51.87 -1.86
N ARG A 415 -20.21 -51.02 -2.17
CA ARG A 415 -21.22 -51.30 -3.21
C ARG A 415 -20.58 -51.41 -4.60
N LEU A 416 -19.63 -50.54 -4.92
CA LEU A 416 -18.88 -50.57 -6.18
C LEU A 416 -17.98 -51.80 -6.29
N SER A 417 -17.35 -52.22 -5.18
CA SER A 417 -16.46 -53.39 -5.15
C SER A 417 -17.20 -54.74 -5.20
N ASN A 418 -18.43 -54.80 -4.65
CA ASN A 418 -19.18 -56.04 -4.61
C ASN A 418 -20.09 -56.25 -5.84
N GLY A 419 -19.95 -55.40 -6.86
CA GLY A 419 -20.59 -55.65 -8.17
C GLY A 419 -22.10 -55.74 -8.12
N ALA A 420 -22.77 -54.79 -7.47
CA ALA A 420 -24.21 -54.68 -7.51
C ALA A 420 -24.67 -54.07 -8.81
#